data_a72c8ee63ab420540f7b219a9767d4d4
#
_entry.id   a72c8ee63ab420540f7b219a9767d4d4
#
_cell.length_a   1.000
_cell.length_b   1.000
_cell.length_c   1.000
_cell.angle_alpha   90.00
_cell.angle_beta   90.00
_cell.angle_gamma   90.00
#
_symmetry.space_group_name_H-M   'P 1'
#
loop_
_entity.id
_entity.type
_entity.pdbx_description
1 polymer ?
#
loop_
_entity_poly.entity_id
_entity_poly.type
_entity_poly.pdbx_seq_one_letter_code
_entity_poly.pdbx_strand_id
1 'polypeptide(L)'
;DLCPDMKYCCEDLLMKKQVSFLPGDAETVSFPTESTLITSCSALQWFESPENFFERCNTLLNNQGYFAFSTFGKENMKEIRELTGNGLPYRSREELEVALSPHFDILYSEEELIPLSFEDPIKVLYHLKQTGVNGLSTQSSPTGKQENDLCSSDNNSKNNSRTNSKNNLPQQQWTRRDLQLFCERYTQEFTQGASVSLTYHPIYIIAKKKKV
;
A
#
# COMPACT_ATOMS: atom_id res chain seq x y z
N ASP A 1 8.11 -9.44 -0.82
CA ASP A 1 7.60 -8.45 -1.79
C ASP A 1 7.03 -9.14 -3.02
N LEU A 2 5.94 -8.58 -3.60
CA LEU A 2 5.33 -9.10 -4.82
C LEU A 2 6.26 -8.98 -6.04
N CYS A 3 7.11 -7.95 -6.06
CA CYS A 3 8.07 -7.72 -7.14
C CYS A 3 9.38 -8.45 -6.84
N PRO A 4 9.76 -9.49 -7.62
CA PRO A 4 11.01 -10.22 -7.41
C PRO A 4 12.26 -9.34 -7.56
N ASP A 5 12.17 -8.27 -8.35
CA ASP A 5 13.29 -7.37 -8.62
C ASP A 5 13.65 -6.48 -7.43
N MET A 6 12.76 -6.35 -6.45
CA MET A 6 13.07 -5.68 -5.17
C MET A 6 14.23 -6.35 -4.41
N LYS A 7 14.55 -7.59 -4.73
CA LYS A 7 15.75 -8.28 -4.27
C LYS A 7 17.03 -7.47 -4.51
N TYR A 8 17.13 -6.81 -5.66
CA TYR A 8 18.31 -5.99 -6.01
C TYR A 8 18.47 -4.75 -5.12
N CYS A 9 17.38 -4.23 -4.58
CA CYS A 9 17.43 -3.13 -3.62
C CYS A 9 17.96 -3.55 -2.23
N CYS A 10 18.10 -4.85 -1.98
CA CYS A 10 18.52 -5.42 -0.69
C CYS A 10 19.84 -6.18 -0.79
N GLU A 11 20.59 -6.08 -1.90
CA GLU A 11 21.80 -6.90 -2.14
C GLU A 11 22.83 -6.79 -1.02
N ASP A 12 23.11 -5.60 -0.52
CA ASP A 12 24.08 -5.39 0.57
C ASP A 12 23.71 -6.14 1.85
N LEU A 13 22.41 -6.27 2.15
CA LEU A 13 21.91 -7.00 3.31
C LEU A 13 21.93 -8.52 3.06
N LEU A 14 21.62 -8.95 1.85
CA LEU A 14 21.63 -10.36 1.44
C LEU A 14 23.05 -10.93 1.45
N MET A 15 24.05 -10.14 0.99
CA MET A 15 25.47 -10.55 1.01
C MET A 15 25.98 -10.82 2.43
N LYS A 16 25.47 -10.12 3.43
CA LYS A 16 25.82 -10.33 4.84
C LYS A 16 25.21 -11.61 5.44
N LYS A 17 24.38 -12.32 4.70
CA LYS A 17 23.62 -13.53 5.13
C LYS A 17 22.79 -13.35 6.42
N GLN A 18 22.44 -12.10 6.72
CA GLN A 18 21.64 -11.74 7.90
C GLN A 18 20.14 -11.64 7.55
N VAL A 19 19.82 -11.53 6.27
CA VAL A 19 18.45 -11.44 5.76
C VAL A 19 18.24 -12.41 4.61
N SER A 20 17.00 -12.80 4.40
CA SER A 20 16.54 -13.56 3.25
C SER A 20 15.43 -12.76 2.55
N PHE A 21 15.48 -12.71 1.23
CA PHE A 21 14.42 -12.12 0.44
C PHE A 21 13.46 -13.21 -0.01
N LEU A 22 12.18 -13.02 0.27
CA LEU A 22 11.12 -13.95 -0.12
C LEU A 22 10.16 -13.25 -1.08
N PRO A 23 10.20 -13.58 -2.39
CA PRO A 23 9.24 -13.03 -3.34
C PRO A 23 7.89 -13.71 -3.19
N GLY A 24 6.82 -12.94 -3.26
CA GLY A 24 5.46 -13.43 -3.21
C GLY A 24 4.51 -12.52 -2.45
N ASP A 25 3.25 -12.91 -2.47
CA ASP A 25 2.18 -12.25 -1.73
C ASP A 25 2.28 -12.63 -0.26
N ALA A 26 2.36 -11.61 0.61
CA ALA A 26 2.44 -11.80 2.05
C ALA A 26 1.21 -12.50 2.64
N GLU A 27 0.05 -12.42 1.99
CA GLU A 27 -1.17 -13.10 2.44
C GLU A 27 -1.12 -14.61 2.18
N THR A 28 -0.27 -15.09 1.26
CA THR A 28 -0.26 -16.50 0.83
C THR A 28 1.10 -17.19 0.91
N VAL A 29 2.21 -16.45 0.77
CA VAL A 29 3.57 -17.01 0.75
C VAL A 29 3.93 -17.66 2.09
N SER A 30 4.65 -18.81 2.04
CA SER A 30 5.07 -19.50 3.27
C SER A 30 6.20 -18.75 3.97
N PHE A 31 5.95 -18.27 5.18
CA PHE A 31 6.94 -17.68 6.07
C PHE A 31 7.49 -18.70 7.07
N PRO A 32 8.69 -18.48 7.62
CA PRO A 32 9.18 -19.24 8.77
C PRO A 32 8.23 -19.13 9.96
N THR A 33 8.06 -20.22 10.70
CA THR A 33 7.31 -20.23 11.96
C THR A 33 8.23 -19.89 13.13
N GLU A 34 7.67 -19.79 14.36
CA GLU A 34 8.39 -19.48 15.60
C GLU A 34 9.10 -18.12 15.56
N SER A 35 8.59 -17.19 14.78
CA SER A 35 9.11 -15.82 14.72
C SER A 35 8.89 -15.09 16.05
N THR A 36 9.86 -14.30 16.48
CA THR A 36 9.73 -13.47 17.68
C THR A 36 9.07 -12.12 17.41
N LEU A 37 9.20 -11.65 16.17
CA LEU A 37 8.66 -10.37 15.72
C LEU A 37 8.25 -10.46 14.24
N ILE A 38 7.05 -9.99 13.95
CA ILE A 38 6.60 -9.69 12.61
C ILE A 38 6.37 -8.18 12.52
N THR A 39 6.89 -7.55 11.47
CA THR A 39 6.66 -6.13 11.20
C THR A 39 6.08 -5.90 9.82
N SER A 40 5.21 -4.90 9.70
CA SER A 40 4.66 -4.45 8.42
C SER A 40 4.60 -2.92 8.40
N CYS A 41 5.22 -2.29 7.41
CA CYS A 41 5.19 -0.84 7.27
C CYS A 41 4.42 -0.45 6.01
N SER A 42 3.28 0.23 6.18
CA SER A 42 2.48 0.79 5.09
C SER A 42 2.15 -0.22 3.98
N ALA A 43 1.88 -1.48 4.34
CA ALA A 43 1.54 -2.55 3.40
C ALA A 43 0.12 -3.09 3.59
N LEU A 44 -0.40 -3.11 4.82
CA LEU A 44 -1.69 -3.74 5.15
C LEU A 44 -2.89 -3.14 4.40
N GLN A 45 -2.82 -1.87 4.02
CA GLN A 45 -3.88 -1.21 3.25
C GLN A 45 -4.08 -1.80 1.83
N TRP A 46 -3.13 -2.60 1.36
CA TRP A 46 -3.17 -3.27 0.05
C TRP A 46 -3.68 -4.71 0.12
N PHE A 47 -3.86 -5.24 1.33
CA PHE A 47 -4.26 -6.63 1.52
C PHE A 47 -5.76 -6.81 1.24
N GLU A 48 -6.12 -7.96 0.69
CA GLU A 48 -7.52 -8.32 0.43
C GLU A 48 -8.23 -8.66 1.72
N SER A 49 -7.55 -9.34 2.64
CA SER A 49 -8.11 -9.78 3.92
C SER A 49 -7.13 -9.57 5.09
N PRO A 50 -6.99 -8.34 5.60
CA PRO A 50 -6.12 -8.08 6.74
C PRO A 50 -6.41 -8.95 7.96
N GLU A 51 -7.68 -9.31 8.19
CA GLU A 51 -8.12 -10.16 9.30
C GLU A 51 -7.52 -11.57 9.20
N ASN A 52 -7.55 -12.17 8.00
CA ASN A 52 -6.91 -13.48 7.76
C ASN A 52 -5.41 -13.41 7.94
N PHE A 53 -4.80 -12.28 7.56
CA PHE A 53 -3.38 -12.06 7.78
C PHE A 53 -3.03 -11.93 9.27
N PHE A 54 -3.89 -11.33 10.09
CA PHE A 54 -3.68 -11.27 11.55
C PHE A 54 -3.74 -12.68 12.19
N GLU A 55 -4.70 -13.51 11.81
CA GLU A 55 -4.74 -14.90 12.23
C GLU A 55 -3.48 -15.64 11.81
N ARG A 56 -3.04 -15.43 10.60
CA ARG A 56 -1.81 -16.02 10.08
C ARG A 56 -0.57 -15.54 10.84
N CYS A 57 -0.43 -14.25 11.14
CA CYS A 57 0.64 -13.74 11.99
C CYS A 57 0.64 -14.42 13.37
N ASN A 58 -0.53 -14.67 13.94
CA ASN A 58 -0.64 -15.40 15.19
C ASN A 58 -0.08 -16.83 15.08
N THR A 59 -0.30 -17.54 13.97
CA THR A 59 0.25 -18.91 13.78
C THR A 59 1.76 -18.89 13.55
N LEU A 60 2.30 -17.86 12.89
CA LEU A 60 3.72 -17.72 12.58
C LEU A 60 4.58 -17.29 13.78
N LEU A 61 3.99 -16.59 14.74
CA LEU A 61 4.67 -16.09 15.93
C LEU A 61 4.81 -17.19 17.00
N ASN A 62 5.93 -17.17 17.72
CA ASN A 62 6.07 -17.97 18.94
C ASN A 62 5.18 -17.42 20.07
N ASN A 63 5.11 -18.15 21.20
CA ASN A 63 4.23 -17.81 22.33
C ASN A 63 4.56 -16.48 23.05
N GLN A 64 5.67 -15.86 22.74
CA GLN A 64 6.08 -14.54 23.28
C GLN A 64 6.21 -13.50 22.16
N GLY A 65 5.77 -13.83 20.95
CA GLY A 65 5.98 -13.03 19.76
C GLY A 65 5.17 -11.75 19.72
N TYR A 66 5.67 -10.80 18.95
CA TYR A 66 5.08 -9.48 18.76
C TYR A 66 4.73 -9.26 17.27
N PHE A 67 3.63 -8.57 17.06
CA PHE A 67 3.25 -8.04 15.75
C PHE A 67 3.19 -6.51 15.84
N ALA A 68 4.00 -5.83 15.04
CA ALA A 68 4.07 -4.38 15.00
C ALA A 68 3.87 -3.89 13.58
N PHE A 69 2.95 -2.95 13.38
CA PHE A 69 2.71 -2.43 12.03
C PHE A 69 2.30 -0.97 12.01
N SER A 70 2.53 -0.36 10.86
CA SER A 70 1.90 0.89 10.46
C SER A 70 1.02 0.67 9.23
N THR A 71 -0.08 1.39 9.17
CA THR A 71 -1.00 1.43 8.03
C THR A 71 -1.64 2.81 7.95
N PHE A 72 -2.65 2.97 7.10
CA PHE A 72 -3.36 4.24 6.97
C PHE A 72 -4.84 4.07 7.34
N GLY A 73 -5.39 5.13 7.95
CA GLY A 73 -6.77 5.24 8.38
C GLY A 73 -7.69 5.93 7.37
N LYS A 74 -8.96 6.08 7.75
CA LYS A 74 -10.04 6.54 6.86
C LYS A 74 -9.88 7.95 6.31
N GLU A 75 -9.13 8.82 7.01
CA GLU A 75 -8.90 10.20 6.56
C GLU A 75 -7.66 10.33 5.65
N ASN A 76 -6.99 9.20 5.34
CA ASN A 76 -5.82 9.22 4.47
C ASN A 76 -6.20 9.67 3.06
N MET A 77 -5.51 10.73 2.58
CA MET A 77 -5.73 11.32 1.24
C MET A 77 -7.20 11.66 0.97
N LYS A 78 -7.92 12.13 1.99
CA LYS A 78 -9.35 12.46 1.87
C LYS A 78 -9.62 13.45 0.74
N GLU A 79 -8.74 14.42 0.52
CA GLU A 79 -8.85 15.42 -0.53
C GLU A 79 -8.90 14.79 -1.93
N ILE A 80 -8.08 13.77 -2.16
CA ILE A 80 -8.09 13.01 -3.42
C ILE A 80 -9.38 12.20 -3.55
N ARG A 81 -9.76 11.50 -2.47
CA ARG A 81 -10.97 10.66 -2.46
C ARG A 81 -12.24 11.48 -2.68
N GLU A 82 -12.36 12.65 -2.05
CA GLU A 82 -13.50 13.54 -2.19
C GLU A 82 -13.67 14.07 -3.62
N LEU A 83 -12.56 14.41 -4.29
CA LEU A 83 -12.60 14.94 -5.65
C LEU A 83 -12.75 13.87 -6.72
N THR A 84 -12.18 12.69 -6.51
CA THR A 84 -12.10 11.64 -7.55
C THR A 84 -13.08 10.49 -7.34
N GLY A 85 -13.60 10.33 -6.12
CA GLY A 85 -14.36 9.14 -5.71
C GLY A 85 -13.48 7.88 -5.56
N ASN A 86 -12.18 7.99 -5.78
CA ASN A 86 -11.25 6.86 -5.73
C ASN A 86 -10.42 6.87 -4.45
N GLY A 87 -10.25 5.71 -3.85
CA GLY A 87 -9.44 5.51 -2.64
C GLY A 87 -9.43 4.05 -2.22
N LEU A 88 -8.49 3.68 -1.37
CA LEU A 88 -8.48 2.36 -0.77
C LEU A 88 -9.55 2.26 0.33
N PRO A 89 -10.05 1.05 0.61
CA PRO A 89 -11.01 0.81 1.70
C PRO A 89 -10.29 0.79 3.05
N TYR A 90 -9.79 1.97 3.46
CA TYR A 90 -9.06 2.10 4.73
C TYR A 90 -9.94 1.71 5.93
N ARG A 91 -9.31 1.03 6.90
CA ARG A 91 -9.90 0.69 8.19
C ARG A 91 -9.66 1.82 9.20
N SER A 92 -10.59 1.98 10.16
CA SER A 92 -10.28 2.81 11.32
C SER A 92 -9.38 2.06 12.31
N ARG A 93 -8.79 2.80 13.23
CA ARG A 93 -7.99 2.23 14.30
C ARG A 93 -8.79 1.22 15.14
N GLU A 94 -10.03 1.57 15.49
CA GLU A 94 -10.94 0.72 16.25
C GLU A 94 -11.29 -0.58 15.50
N GLU A 95 -11.52 -0.51 14.19
CA GLU A 95 -11.77 -1.69 13.35
C GLU A 95 -10.58 -2.64 13.35
N LEU A 96 -9.35 -2.09 13.28
CA LEU A 96 -8.11 -2.88 13.34
C LEU A 96 -7.91 -3.50 14.73
N GLU A 97 -8.17 -2.75 15.81
CA GLU A 97 -8.08 -3.24 17.18
C GLU A 97 -9.08 -4.39 17.42
N VAL A 98 -10.32 -4.25 16.96
CA VAL A 98 -11.34 -5.31 17.04
C VAL A 98 -10.88 -6.55 16.27
N ALA A 99 -10.36 -6.39 15.06
CA ALA A 99 -9.88 -7.50 14.24
C ALA A 99 -8.66 -8.23 14.85
N LEU A 100 -7.79 -7.50 15.57
CA LEU A 100 -6.63 -8.08 16.27
C LEU A 100 -7.01 -8.78 17.56
N SER A 101 -8.04 -8.31 18.24
CA SER A 101 -8.39 -8.70 19.60
C SER A 101 -8.60 -10.21 19.84
N PRO A 102 -9.02 -11.04 18.86
CA PRO A 102 -9.10 -12.49 19.08
C PRO A 102 -7.76 -13.17 19.33
N HIS A 103 -6.68 -12.63 18.77
CA HIS A 103 -5.36 -13.28 18.72
C HIS A 103 -4.28 -12.55 19.51
N PHE A 104 -4.47 -11.24 19.73
CA PHE A 104 -3.43 -10.37 20.26
C PHE A 104 -3.92 -9.52 21.44
N ASP A 105 -3.00 -9.24 22.35
CA ASP A 105 -3.12 -8.18 23.35
C ASP A 105 -2.45 -6.93 22.79
N ILE A 106 -3.21 -5.85 22.63
CA ILE A 106 -2.70 -4.58 22.10
C ILE A 106 -1.92 -3.87 23.18
N LEU A 107 -0.65 -3.59 22.91
CA LEU A 107 0.26 -2.90 23.83
C LEU A 107 0.36 -1.41 23.53
N TYR A 108 0.22 -1.05 22.28
CA TYR A 108 0.28 0.32 21.80
C TYR A 108 -0.63 0.47 20.58
N SER A 109 -1.37 1.54 20.53
CA SER A 109 -2.22 1.90 19.41
C SER A 109 -2.37 3.41 19.36
N GLU A 110 -1.98 4.00 18.25
CA GLU A 110 -2.03 5.44 18.04
C GLU A 110 -2.33 5.77 16.59
N GLU A 111 -2.96 6.90 16.35
CA GLU A 111 -3.20 7.45 15.02
C GLU A 111 -2.93 8.95 15.01
N GLU A 112 -2.61 9.48 13.87
CA GLU A 112 -2.27 10.89 13.71
C GLU A 112 -2.83 11.43 12.38
N LEU A 113 -3.24 12.70 12.37
CA LEU A 113 -3.58 13.41 11.15
C LEU A 113 -2.44 14.36 10.80
N ILE A 114 -1.78 14.12 9.69
CA ILE A 114 -0.62 14.87 9.23
C ILE A 114 -1.00 15.63 7.95
N PRO A 115 -1.38 16.91 8.05
CA PRO A 115 -1.59 17.74 6.87
C PRO A 115 -0.25 18.17 6.28
N LEU A 116 0.00 17.83 5.02
CA LEU A 116 1.10 18.34 4.23
C LEU A 116 0.64 19.53 3.40
N SER A 117 1.51 20.52 3.25
CA SER A 117 1.25 21.73 2.45
C SER A 117 2.02 21.69 1.14
N PHE A 118 1.35 22.03 0.04
CA PHE A 118 1.92 22.10 -1.30
C PHE A 118 1.60 23.45 -1.94
N GLU A 119 2.46 23.91 -2.83
CA GLU A 119 2.28 25.19 -3.54
C GLU A 119 1.02 25.17 -4.41
N ASP A 120 0.73 24.05 -5.04
CA ASP A 120 -0.39 23.87 -5.94
C ASP A 120 -0.81 22.38 -6.05
N PRO A 121 -1.98 22.05 -6.63
CA PRO A 121 -2.47 20.68 -6.80
C PRO A 121 -1.58 19.80 -7.68
N ILE A 122 -0.82 20.36 -8.62
CA ILE A 122 0.11 19.58 -9.48
C ILE A 122 1.23 19.01 -8.62
N LYS A 123 1.72 19.77 -7.64
CA LYS A 123 2.73 19.28 -6.69
C LYS A 123 2.20 18.13 -5.83
N VAL A 124 0.91 18.17 -5.47
CA VAL A 124 0.25 17.04 -4.80
C VAL A 124 0.28 15.79 -5.69
N LEU A 125 -0.17 15.90 -6.94
CA LEU A 125 -0.16 14.77 -7.88
C LEU A 125 1.25 14.23 -8.13
N TYR A 126 2.24 15.11 -8.24
CA TYR A 126 3.64 14.72 -8.38
C TYR A 126 4.15 13.96 -7.15
N HIS A 127 3.82 14.44 -5.96
CA HIS A 127 4.14 13.75 -4.69
C HIS A 127 3.54 12.34 -4.65
N LEU A 128 2.25 12.19 -4.98
CA LEU A 128 1.58 10.87 -5.04
C LEU A 128 2.25 9.92 -6.02
N LYS A 129 2.67 10.44 -7.18
CA LYS A 129 3.42 9.65 -8.16
C LYS A 129 4.77 9.19 -7.63
N GLN A 130 5.50 10.05 -6.93
CA GLN A 130 6.82 9.72 -6.36
C GLN A 130 6.73 8.71 -5.20
N THR A 131 5.68 8.77 -4.41
CA THR A 131 5.45 7.84 -3.29
C THR A 131 4.83 6.50 -3.71
N GLY A 132 4.61 6.29 -5.02
CA GLY A 132 4.03 5.06 -5.54
C GLY A 132 2.54 4.89 -5.28
N VAL A 133 1.89 5.92 -4.73
CA VAL A 133 0.44 5.90 -4.49
C VAL A 133 -0.26 6.37 -5.76
N ASN A 134 -0.48 5.46 -6.69
CA ASN A 134 -1.24 5.72 -7.90
C ASN A 134 -2.76 5.69 -7.62
N GLY A 135 -3.22 6.53 -6.70
CA GLY A 135 -4.63 6.60 -6.28
C GLY A 135 -5.63 7.06 -7.35
N LEU A 136 -5.18 7.21 -8.59
CA LEU A 136 -6.01 7.55 -9.75
C LEU A 136 -6.37 6.33 -10.61
N SER A 137 -5.89 5.14 -10.28
CA SER A 137 -6.28 3.91 -10.95
C SER A 137 -7.29 3.17 -10.08
N THR A 138 -8.53 3.10 -10.57
CA THR A 138 -9.54 2.14 -10.12
C THR A 138 -8.92 0.76 -9.99
N GLN A 139 -9.17 0.10 -8.86
CA GLN A 139 -8.84 -1.27 -8.50
C GLN A 139 -8.27 -2.10 -9.66
N SER A 140 -6.99 -2.28 -9.67
CA SER A 140 -6.34 -3.36 -10.41
C SER A 140 -5.16 -3.85 -9.60
N SER A 141 -5.17 -5.14 -9.34
CA SER A 141 -4.12 -5.94 -8.73
C SER A 141 -2.72 -5.53 -9.21
N PRO A 142 -1.69 -5.62 -8.37
CA PRO A 142 -0.33 -5.21 -8.70
C PRO A 142 0.30 -6.19 -9.69
N THR A 143 0.11 -5.96 -10.97
CA THR A 143 0.99 -6.52 -12.01
C THR A 143 1.82 -5.39 -12.55
N GLY A 144 3.02 -5.28 -12.00
CA GLY A 144 4.02 -4.32 -12.48
C GLY A 144 4.41 -4.61 -13.92
N LYS A 145 4.21 -3.62 -14.78
CA LYS A 145 5.00 -3.41 -15.98
C LYS A 145 5.35 -1.94 -16.04
N GLN A 146 6.54 -1.61 -15.60
CA GLN A 146 7.23 -0.43 -16.08
C GLN A 146 7.85 -0.79 -17.42
N GLU A 147 7.32 -0.25 -18.49
CA GLU A 147 8.04 -0.17 -19.75
C GLU A 147 9.08 0.94 -19.65
N ASN A 148 10.35 0.54 -19.50
CA ASN A 148 11.48 1.38 -19.86
C ASN A 148 11.73 1.15 -21.35
N ASP A 149 11.37 2.12 -22.18
CA ASP A 149 11.89 2.24 -23.53
C ASP A 149 13.39 2.50 -23.49
N LEU A 150 14.19 1.52 -23.85
CA LEU A 150 15.45 1.68 -24.61
C LEU A 150 15.99 0.31 -25.03
N CYS A 151 16.10 0.19 -26.33
CA CYS A 151 16.89 -0.74 -27.14
C CYS A 151 16.15 -1.81 -27.92
N SER A 152 16.21 -1.54 -29.22
CA SER A 152 15.86 -2.38 -30.35
C SER A 152 16.66 -3.70 -30.41
N SER A 153 16.03 -4.78 -30.81
CA SER A 153 16.26 -5.55 -32.03
C SER A 153 15.71 -6.98 -31.93
N ASP A 154 14.85 -7.30 -32.88
CA ASP A 154 14.63 -8.55 -33.61
C ASP A 154 14.69 -9.92 -32.89
N ASN A 155 13.59 -10.65 -32.82
CA ASN A 155 13.25 -11.80 -33.66
C ASN A 155 12.07 -12.65 -33.12
N ASN A 156 11.09 -12.74 -33.95
CA ASN A 156 10.18 -13.84 -34.29
C ASN A 156 10.23 -15.15 -33.46
N SER A 157 9.11 -15.45 -32.78
CA SER A 157 8.49 -16.79 -32.82
C SER A 157 7.07 -16.78 -32.25
N LYS A 158 6.16 -17.24 -33.10
CA LYS A 158 4.76 -17.52 -32.79
C LYS A 158 4.66 -18.69 -31.81
N ASN A 159 3.85 -18.57 -30.78
CA ASN A 159 2.97 -19.66 -30.37
C ASN A 159 1.76 -19.16 -29.56
N ASN A 160 0.61 -19.63 -30.03
CA ASN A 160 -0.73 -19.46 -29.48
C ASN A 160 -0.86 -20.17 -28.13
N SER A 161 -1.42 -19.51 -27.15
CA SER A 161 -2.37 -20.14 -26.23
C SER A 161 -3.30 -19.08 -25.65
N ARG A 162 -4.56 -19.21 -26.07
CA ARG A 162 -5.69 -18.46 -25.55
C ARG A 162 -5.93 -18.88 -24.11
N THR A 163 -5.85 -17.94 -23.17
CA THR A 163 -6.58 -18.03 -21.91
C THR A 163 -7.32 -16.72 -21.69
N ASN A 164 -8.62 -16.85 -21.50
CA ASN A 164 -9.57 -15.79 -21.25
C ASN A 164 -9.18 -14.97 -20.02
N SER A 165 -8.93 -13.70 -20.19
CA SER A 165 -9.03 -12.72 -19.10
C SER A 165 -10.10 -11.69 -19.48
N LYS A 166 -11.29 -11.91 -18.93
CA LYS A 166 -12.33 -10.89 -18.86
C LYS A 166 -11.97 -9.98 -17.68
N ASN A 167 -11.84 -8.72 -17.95
CA ASN A 167 -12.03 -7.48 -17.19
C ASN A 167 -10.87 -6.49 -17.37
N ASN A 168 -10.66 -6.09 -18.63
CA ASN A 168 -10.00 -4.81 -18.90
C ASN A 168 -11.08 -3.72 -18.90
N LEU A 169 -11.37 -3.15 -17.74
CA LEU A 169 -11.99 -1.83 -17.71
C LEU A 169 -10.94 -0.81 -18.19
N PRO A 170 -11.28 0.10 -19.13
CA PRO A 170 -10.32 1.07 -19.63
C PRO A 170 -9.83 1.93 -18.47
N GLN A 171 -8.51 1.99 -18.27
CA GLN A 171 -7.89 3.01 -17.44
C GLN A 171 -8.31 4.36 -18.01
N GLN A 172 -9.10 5.10 -17.26
CA GLN A 172 -9.56 6.42 -17.66
C GLN A 172 -8.34 7.35 -17.61
N GLN A 173 -7.70 7.53 -18.75
CA GLN A 173 -6.62 8.50 -18.87
C GLN A 173 -7.21 9.91 -18.72
N TRP A 174 -6.70 10.66 -17.77
CA TRP A 174 -7.09 12.05 -17.56
C TRP A 174 -6.74 12.88 -18.80
N THR A 175 -7.75 13.57 -19.34
CA THR A 175 -7.53 14.58 -20.37
C THR A 175 -6.94 15.85 -19.73
N ARG A 176 -6.42 16.76 -20.56
CA ARG A 176 -5.98 18.07 -20.06
C ARG A 176 -7.10 18.83 -19.34
N ARG A 177 -8.34 18.66 -19.81
CA ARG A 177 -9.51 19.29 -19.22
C ARG A 177 -9.84 18.70 -17.86
N ASP A 178 -9.74 17.38 -17.70
CA ASP A 178 -9.98 16.71 -16.40
C ASP A 178 -8.95 17.16 -15.37
N LEU A 179 -7.69 17.26 -15.78
CA LEU A 179 -6.61 17.75 -14.91
C LEU A 179 -6.85 19.21 -14.49
N GLN A 180 -7.26 20.07 -15.43
CA GLN A 180 -7.56 21.45 -15.12
C GLN A 180 -8.73 21.55 -14.13
N LEU A 181 -9.82 20.82 -14.37
CA LEU A 181 -10.99 20.80 -13.50
C LEU A 181 -10.63 20.29 -12.10
N PHE A 182 -9.81 19.26 -12.01
CA PHE A 182 -9.28 18.75 -10.74
C PHE A 182 -8.51 19.83 -9.99
N CYS A 183 -7.57 20.51 -10.65
CA CYS A 183 -6.76 21.55 -10.03
C CYS A 183 -7.63 22.75 -9.55
N GLU A 184 -8.60 23.17 -10.34
CA GLU A 184 -9.53 24.24 -9.98
C GLU A 184 -10.33 23.87 -8.71
N ARG A 185 -10.94 22.67 -8.71
CA ARG A 185 -11.69 22.17 -7.56
C ARG A 185 -10.81 21.98 -6.33
N TYR A 186 -9.62 21.37 -6.50
CA TYR A 186 -8.68 21.16 -5.40
C TYR A 186 -8.29 22.46 -4.75
N THR A 187 -7.97 23.49 -5.55
CA THR A 187 -7.64 24.83 -5.04
C THR A 187 -8.83 25.45 -4.33
N GLN A 188 -10.03 25.32 -4.88
CA GLN A 188 -11.24 25.89 -4.28
C GLN A 188 -11.58 25.26 -2.93
N GLU A 189 -11.45 23.93 -2.80
CA GLU A 189 -11.93 23.17 -1.64
C GLU A 189 -10.86 23.02 -0.55
N PHE A 190 -9.56 22.95 -0.91
CA PHE A 190 -8.49 22.55 0.01
C PHE A 190 -7.36 23.59 0.15
N THR A 191 -7.59 24.85 -0.25
CA THR A 191 -6.62 25.92 0.00
C THR A 191 -6.59 26.32 1.47
N GLN A 192 -5.39 26.39 2.02
CA GLN A 192 -5.11 26.92 3.35
C GLN A 192 -4.04 28.02 3.25
N GLY A 193 -4.47 29.28 3.32
CA GLY A 193 -3.58 30.42 3.11
C GLY A 193 -3.06 30.49 1.66
N ALA A 194 -1.76 30.34 1.46
CA ALA A 194 -1.12 30.38 0.15
C ALA A 194 -0.81 28.99 -0.43
N SER A 195 -1.26 27.91 0.21
CA SER A 195 -0.95 26.54 -0.17
C SER A 195 -2.20 25.66 -0.18
N VAL A 196 -2.11 24.48 -0.77
CA VAL A 196 -3.14 23.44 -0.71
C VAL A 196 -2.69 22.31 0.19
N SER A 197 -3.65 21.64 0.87
CA SER A 197 -3.35 20.56 1.81
C SER A 197 -3.53 19.17 1.19
N LEU A 198 -2.75 18.21 1.69
CA LEU A 198 -2.98 16.78 1.52
C LEU A 198 -2.84 16.11 2.88
N THR A 199 -3.85 15.35 3.31
CA THR A 199 -3.86 14.72 4.63
C THR A 199 -3.34 13.30 4.57
N TYR A 200 -2.34 12.97 5.41
CA TYR A 200 -1.99 11.60 5.77
C TYR A 200 -2.62 11.22 7.10
N HIS A 201 -3.04 9.98 7.21
CA HIS A 201 -3.64 9.43 8.44
C HIS A 201 -2.97 8.10 8.80
N PRO A 202 -1.72 8.12 9.27
CA PRO A 202 -1.07 6.92 9.73
C PRO A 202 -1.68 6.38 11.03
N ILE A 203 -1.70 5.05 11.13
CA ILE A 203 -2.07 4.29 12.32
C ILE A 203 -0.89 3.38 12.67
N TYR A 204 -0.54 3.33 13.95
CA TYR A 204 0.56 2.52 14.48
C TYR A 204 0.03 1.58 15.55
N ILE A 205 0.29 0.27 15.40
CA ILE A 205 -0.14 -0.72 16.38
C ILE A 205 1.02 -1.66 16.72
N ILE A 206 1.21 -1.91 18.02
CA ILE A 206 2.09 -2.95 18.56
C ILE A 206 1.23 -3.89 19.40
N ALA A 207 1.28 -5.16 19.07
CA ALA A 207 0.48 -6.17 19.70
C ALA A 207 1.33 -7.39 20.06
N LYS A 208 0.98 -8.07 21.14
CA LYS A 208 1.62 -9.29 21.60
C LYS A 208 0.69 -10.47 21.42
N LYS A 209 1.21 -11.59 20.93
CA LYS A 209 0.45 -12.84 20.83
C LYS A 209 -0.13 -13.23 22.18
N LYS A 210 -1.43 -13.52 22.22
CA LYS A 210 -2.09 -14.04 23.43
C LYS A 210 -1.53 -15.41 23.80
N LYS A 211 -1.39 -15.65 25.08
CA LYS A 211 -1.09 -16.99 25.57
C LYS A 211 -2.35 -17.85 25.44
N VAL A 212 -2.21 -18.96 24.77
CA VAL A 212 -3.24 -20.01 24.72
C VAL A 212 -3.11 -20.86 25.96
#